data_935bb084e60ab087616d6dc685a8f9c6
#
_entry.id   935bb084e60ab087616d6dc685a8f9c6
#
_cell.length_a   1.000
_cell.length_b   1.000
_cell.length_c   1.000
_cell.angle_alpha   90.00
_cell.angle_beta   90.00
_cell.angle_gamma   90.00
#
_symmetry.space_group_name_H-M   'P 1'
#
loop_
_entity.id
_entity.type
_entity.pdbx_description
1 polymer ?
#
loop_
_entity_poly.entity_id
_entity_poly.type
_entity_poly.pdbx_seq_one_letter_code
_entity_poly.pdbx_strand_id
1 'polypeptide(L)'
;MDYLKLFRLDGETAVVTGGGRSIGLCCVEALAQAGAAVVVIERVEADAASAIALRDKGHRIDVVLGDVADSARMTAIADDLAAQGRAATILVNNAGIGQNGIDAQDVTDADWLRMIDVNLNGTFWCARAFGRHMLAAKRGAIVNLGSMSGNIANRPQPQTAYNVSKAAVHHLTRSLAGEWAAGGVRVNAVAPTYIETPMVTKIEANRDRIPIWLNDTPMGRMGQPEEVASAVLFLASPASSLMTGAIVNVDAGFTVW
;
A
#
# COMPACT_ATOMS: atom_id res chain seq x y z
N MET A 1 -19.83 14.41 19.77
CA MET A 1 -18.69 13.70 19.13
C MET A 1 -18.19 14.54 17.98
N ASP A 2 -16.90 14.72 17.84
CA ASP A 2 -16.29 15.43 16.71
C ASP A 2 -15.75 14.39 15.72
N TYR A 3 -16.45 14.18 14.63
CA TYR A 3 -16.11 13.16 13.64
C TYR A 3 -14.79 13.46 12.91
N LEU A 4 -14.39 14.73 12.75
CA LEU A 4 -13.13 15.07 12.10
C LEU A 4 -11.92 14.67 12.95
N LYS A 5 -12.07 14.68 14.27
CA LYS A 5 -11.01 14.18 15.19
C LYS A 5 -10.74 12.69 15.03
N LEU A 6 -11.69 11.90 14.50
CA LEU A 6 -11.47 10.47 14.25
C LEU A 6 -10.44 10.21 13.14
N PHE A 7 -10.15 11.21 12.30
CA PHE A 7 -9.13 11.13 11.26
C PHE A 7 -7.75 11.60 11.74
N ARG A 8 -7.64 12.14 12.96
CA ARG A 8 -6.35 12.59 13.52
C ARG A 8 -5.49 11.41 13.93
N LEU A 9 -4.17 11.58 13.69
CA LEU A 9 -3.14 10.59 13.96
C LEU A 9 -2.02 11.16 14.86
N ASP A 10 -2.39 12.12 15.71
CA ASP A 10 -1.44 12.75 16.63
C ASP A 10 -0.84 11.71 17.59
N GLY A 11 0.48 11.67 17.67
CA GLY A 11 1.20 10.69 18.50
C GLY A 11 1.37 9.30 17.87
N GLU A 12 0.84 9.07 16.65
CA GLU A 12 1.06 7.83 15.92
C GLU A 12 2.40 7.83 15.18
N THR A 13 2.99 6.64 15.04
CA THR A 13 4.10 6.38 14.11
C THR A 13 3.58 5.54 12.96
N ALA A 14 3.63 6.09 11.75
CA ALA A 14 3.23 5.40 10.52
C ALA A 14 4.47 4.98 9.72
N VAL A 15 4.47 3.74 9.23
CA VAL A 15 5.47 3.25 8.26
C VAL A 15 4.81 3.12 6.90
N VAL A 16 5.43 3.67 5.85
CA VAL A 16 4.97 3.55 4.46
C VAL A 16 6.09 2.96 3.62
N THR A 17 5.86 1.77 3.05
CA THR A 17 6.82 1.16 2.11
C THR A 17 6.61 1.71 0.69
N GLY A 18 7.70 2.04 -0.01
CA GLY A 18 7.60 2.69 -1.33
C GLY A 18 6.96 4.07 -1.25
N GLY A 19 7.24 4.83 -0.18
CA GLY A 19 6.60 6.11 0.11
C GLY A 19 7.20 7.33 -0.58
N GLY A 20 8.20 7.15 -1.44
CA GLY A 20 8.93 8.27 -2.03
C GLY A 20 8.27 8.87 -3.28
N ARG A 21 7.26 8.23 -3.86
CA ARG A 21 6.60 8.69 -5.10
C ARG A 21 5.16 8.19 -5.23
N SER A 22 4.43 8.81 -6.17
CA SER A 22 3.08 8.37 -6.60
C SER A 22 2.13 8.15 -5.41
N ILE A 23 1.35 7.05 -5.40
CA ILE A 23 0.40 6.71 -4.33
C ILE A 23 1.07 6.71 -2.96
N GLY A 24 2.27 6.11 -2.85
CA GLY A 24 3.02 6.05 -1.59
C GLY A 24 3.33 7.43 -1.02
N LEU A 25 3.77 8.37 -1.87
CA LEU A 25 4.06 9.74 -1.45
C LEU A 25 2.80 10.48 -0.97
N CYS A 26 1.68 10.31 -1.67
CA CYS A 26 0.40 10.89 -1.24
C CYS A 26 -0.08 10.26 0.08
N CYS A 27 0.16 8.96 0.31
CA CYS A 27 -0.10 8.34 1.60
C CYS A 27 0.78 8.94 2.71
N VAL A 28 2.09 9.15 2.45
CA VAL A 28 3.00 9.81 3.39
C VAL A 28 2.50 11.20 3.75
N GLU A 29 2.14 12.00 2.74
CA GLU A 29 1.64 13.35 2.95
C GLU A 29 0.32 13.36 3.74
N ALA A 30 -0.65 12.52 3.38
CA ALA A 30 -1.94 12.43 4.05
C ALA A 30 -1.80 12.04 5.54
N LEU A 31 -0.98 11.03 5.83
CA LEU A 31 -0.73 10.59 7.21
C LEU A 31 0.01 11.65 8.03
N ALA A 32 0.97 12.34 7.43
CA ALA A 32 1.71 13.42 8.08
C ALA A 32 0.82 14.64 8.37
N GLN A 33 -0.03 15.05 7.42
CA GLN A 33 -1.02 16.12 7.60
C GLN A 33 -2.05 15.77 8.70
N ALA A 34 -2.39 14.48 8.84
CA ALA A 34 -3.24 14.01 9.93
C ALA A 34 -2.54 14.02 11.31
N GLY A 35 -1.22 14.22 11.38
CA GLY A 35 -0.45 14.38 12.61
C GLY A 35 0.51 13.24 12.95
N ALA A 36 0.61 12.20 12.11
CA ALA A 36 1.54 11.11 12.33
C ALA A 36 3.00 11.53 12.14
N ALA A 37 3.91 10.87 12.86
CA ALA A 37 5.31 10.80 12.43
C ALA A 37 5.43 9.67 11.41
N VAL A 38 5.97 9.95 10.22
CA VAL A 38 6.00 8.98 9.13
C VAL A 38 7.43 8.51 8.87
N VAL A 39 7.62 7.21 8.83
CA VAL A 39 8.86 6.56 8.39
C VAL A 39 8.63 5.98 7.01
N VAL A 40 9.37 6.44 6.04
CA VAL A 40 9.34 5.98 4.66
C VAL A 40 10.42 4.92 4.48
N ILE A 41 10.03 3.73 4.02
CA ILE A 41 10.99 2.69 3.62
C ILE A 41 11.09 2.71 2.11
N GLU A 42 12.29 3.02 1.60
CA GLU A 42 12.62 3.02 0.17
C GLU A 42 13.82 2.13 -0.13
N ARG A 43 13.80 1.52 -1.32
CA ARG A 43 14.92 0.70 -1.78
C ARG A 43 16.07 1.53 -2.33
N VAL A 44 15.76 2.65 -2.95
CA VAL A 44 16.71 3.54 -3.62
C VAL A 44 16.60 4.94 -3.04
N GLU A 45 17.71 5.51 -2.59
CA GLU A 45 17.75 6.83 -1.97
C GLU A 45 17.19 7.94 -2.87
N ALA A 46 17.46 7.87 -4.18
CA ALA A 46 16.95 8.84 -5.14
C ALA A 46 15.42 8.91 -5.19
N ASP A 47 14.72 7.81 -4.91
CA ASP A 47 13.26 7.78 -4.88
C ASP A 47 12.70 8.47 -3.62
N ALA A 48 13.51 8.66 -2.58
CA ALA A 48 13.11 9.30 -1.33
C ALA A 48 13.09 10.83 -1.36
N ALA A 49 13.65 11.46 -2.38
CA ALA A 49 13.82 12.92 -2.45
C ALA A 49 12.50 13.70 -2.25
N SER A 50 11.40 13.21 -2.82
CA SER A 50 10.09 13.87 -2.68
C SER A 50 9.52 13.75 -1.27
N ALA A 51 9.75 12.63 -0.57
CA ALA A 51 9.37 12.47 0.83
C ALA A 51 10.21 13.37 1.74
N ILE A 52 11.51 13.53 1.45
CA ILE A 52 12.39 14.45 2.15
C ILE A 52 11.89 15.89 2.00
N ALA A 53 11.42 16.29 0.81
CA ALA A 53 10.85 17.62 0.59
C ALA A 53 9.59 17.91 1.44
N LEU A 54 8.83 16.89 1.82
CA LEU A 54 7.72 17.05 2.77
C LEU A 54 8.23 17.37 4.19
N ARG A 55 9.37 16.82 4.60
CA ARG A 55 10.02 17.18 5.87
C ARG A 55 10.38 18.67 5.90
N ASP A 56 10.86 19.20 4.78
CA ASP A 56 11.23 20.62 4.67
C ASP A 56 10.01 21.55 4.77
N LYS A 57 8.80 21.02 4.52
CA LYS A 57 7.52 21.70 4.78
C LYS A 57 7.04 21.62 6.24
N GLY A 58 7.85 21.06 7.15
CA GLY A 58 7.55 20.95 8.57
C GLY A 58 6.89 19.66 9.03
N HIS A 59 6.73 18.66 8.15
CA HIS A 59 6.23 17.34 8.52
C HIS A 59 7.31 16.48 9.18
N ARG A 60 6.91 15.61 10.11
CA ARG A 60 7.82 14.65 10.77
C ARG A 60 8.02 13.45 9.88
N ILE A 61 9.01 13.48 9.00
CA ILE A 61 9.31 12.45 8.01
C ILE A 61 10.75 11.95 8.21
N ASP A 62 10.91 10.65 8.34
CA ASP A 62 12.19 9.96 8.29
C ASP A 62 12.23 9.01 7.09
N VAL A 63 13.41 8.80 6.53
CA VAL A 63 13.63 7.85 5.44
C VAL A 63 14.61 6.78 5.89
N VAL A 64 14.28 5.52 5.64
CA VAL A 64 15.11 4.36 5.91
C VAL A 64 15.26 3.52 4.64
N LEU A 65 16.48 3.14 4.29
CA LEU A 65 16.72 2.28 3.14
C LEU A 65 16.49 0.81 3.49
N GLY A 66 15.69 0.14 2.66
CA GLY A 66 15.39 -1.29 2.78
C GLY A 66 14.59 -1.81 1.60
N ASP A 67 14.87 -3.05 1.20
CA ASP A 67 14.06 -3.78 0.23
C ASP A 67 13.03 -4.62 0.99
N VAL A 68 11.75 -4.48 0.63
CA VAL A 68 10.66 -5.25 1.26
C VAL A 68 10.81 -6.76 1.05
N ALA A 69 11.50 -7.18 0.00
CA ALA A 69 11.83 -8.59 -0.24
C ALA A 69 12.88 -9.15 0.75
N ASP A 70 13.62 -8.28 1.45
CA ASP A 70 14.56 -8.69 2.49
C ASP A 70 13.85 -8.75 3.87
N SER A 71 13.40 -9.94 4.22
CA SER A 71 12.72 -10.23 5.48
C SER A 71 13.54 -9.85 6.73
N ALA A 72 14.86 -10.09 6.70
CA ALA A 72 15.74 -9.78 7.83
C ALA A 72 15.86 -8.26 8.00
N ARG A 73 16.00 -7.52 6.90
CA ARG A 73 16.05 -6.06 6.91
C ARG A 73 14.76 -5.45 7.44
N MET A 74 13.58 -5.96 7.02
CA MET A 74 12.29 -5.47 7.54
C MET A 74 12.16 -5.71 9.04
N THR A 75 12.62 -6.86 9.51
CA THR A 75 12.67 -7.19 10.95
C THR A 75 13.58 -6.21 11.71
N ALA A 76 14.80 -5.99 11.23
CA ALA A 76 15.73 -5.06 11.86
C ALA A 76 15.18 -3.63 11.96
N ILE A 77 14.57 -3.12 10.87
CA ILE A 77 13.95 -1.78 10.88
C ILE A 77 12.83 -1.69 11.93
N ALA A 78 11.97 -2.71 12.03
CA ALA A 78 10.88 -2.71 12.99
C ALA A 78 11.39 -2.73 14.44
N ASP A 79 12.43 -3.51 14.72
CA ASP A 79 13.06 -3.61 16.04
C ASP A 79 13.80 -2.33 16.42
N ASP A 80 14.52 -1.72 15.48
CA ASP A 80 15.23 -0.46 15.70
C ASP A 80 14.26 0.67 16.05
N LEU A 81 13.13 0.76 15.34
CA LEU A 81 12.08 1.75 15.67
C LEU A 81 11.47 1.49 17.05
N ALA A 82 11.22 0.24 17.40
CA ALA A 82 10.69 -0.11 18.71
C ALA A 82 11.68 0.21 19.84
N ALA A 83 12.97 -0.09 19.65
CA ALA A 83 14.03 0.23 20.60
C ALA A 83 14.18 1.75 20.85
N GLN A 84 13.85 2.57 19.85
CA GLN A 84 13.82 4.03 19.95
C GLN A 84 12.54 4.58 20.59
N GLY A 85 11.61 3.73 21.04
CA GLY A 85 10.30 4.14 21.56
C GLY A 85 9.34 4.65 20.44
N ARG A 86 9.61 4.31 19.19
CA ARG A 86 8.88 4.73 17.98
C ARG A 86 8.26 3.54 17.25
N ALA A 87 7.85 2.49 17.99
CA ALA A 87 7.19 1.33 17.37
C ALA A 87 6.04 1.79 16.48
N ALA A 88 5.97 1.22 15.26
CA ALA A 88 4.92 1.58 14.32
C ALA A 88 3.55 1.15 14.84
N THR A 89 2.60 2.07 14.82
CA THR A 89 1.17 1.83 15.11
C THR A 89 0.35 1.78 13.83
N ILE A 90 0.90 2.27 12.72
CA ILE A 90 0.31 2.23 11.39
C ILE A 90 1.34 1.68 10.42
N LEU A 91 0.92 0.75 9.55
CA LEU A 91 1.73 0.24 8.45
C LEU A 91 0.94 0.35 7.13
N VAL A 92 1.52 1.00 6.14
CA VAL A 92 1.00 1.02 4.77
C VAL A 92 1.96 0.22 3.88
N ASN A 93 1.54 -0.98 3.50
CA ASN A 93 2.26 -1.82 2.56
C ASN A 93 1.95 -1.38 1.13
N ASN A 94 2.67 -0.35 0.65
CA ASN A 94 2.47 0.22 -0.68
C ASN A 94 3.52 -0.24 -1.69
N ALA A 95 4.72 -0.61 -1.28
CA ALA A 95 5.76 -1.08 -2.21
C ALA A 95 5.24 -2.23 -3.09
N GLY A 96 5.47 -2.10 -4.40
CA GLY A 96 5.02 -3.09 -5.37
C GLY A 96 5.55 -2.82 -6.77
N ILE A 97 5.54 -3.85 -7.59
CA ILE A 97 5.89 -3.81 -9.02
C ILE A 97 4.70 -4.27 -9.86
N GLY A 98 4.67 -3.82 -11.12
CA GLY A 98 3.66 -4.22 -12.10
C GLY A 98 4.26 -5.09 -13.20
N GLN A 99 3.41 -5.80 -13.92
CA GLN A 99 3.74 -6.56 -15.12
C GLN A 99 3.09 -5.91 -16.34
N ASN A 100 3.80 -5.88 -17.45
CA ASN A 100 3.37 -5.18 -18.66
C ASN A 100 3.08 -6.12 -19.83
N GLY A 101 1.90 -6.73 -19.83
CA GLY A 101 1.37 -7.38 -21.03
C GLY A 101 2.22 -8.55 -21.54
N ILE A 102 2.69 -9.42 -20.65
CA ILE A 102 3.36 -10.68 -20.99
C ILE A 102 2.31 -11.79 -20.89
N ASP A 103 2.16 -12.56 -21.96
CA ASP A 103 1.26 -13.71 -21.98
C ASP A 103 1.70 -14.77 -20.96
N ALA A 104 0.75 -15.48 -20.36
CA ALA A 104 1.04 -16.35 -19.21
C ALA A 104 2.08 -17.44 -19.51
N GLN A 105 2.08 -17.98 -20.73
CA GLN A 105 3.04 -19.00 -21.17
C GLN A 105 4.46 -18.46 -21.38
N ASP A 106 4.61 -17.12 -21.51
CA ASP A 106 5.89 -16.45 -21.77
C ASP A 106 6.46 -15.78 -20.50
N VAL A 107 5.74 -15.84 -19.38
CA VAL A 107 6.25 -15.34 -18.09
C VAL A 107 7.39 -16.24 -17.65
N THR A 108 8.58 -15.66 -17.46
CA THR A 108 9.73 -16.43 -16.95
C THR A 108 9.58 -16.74 -15.47
N ASP A 109 10.21 -17.84 -15.00
CA ASP A 109 10.24 -18.17 -13.56
C ASP A 109 10.81 -17.00 -12.74
N ALA A 110 11.83 -16.31 -13.24
CA ALA A 110 12.45 -15.16 -12.58
C ALA A 110 11.46 -13.99 -12.42
N ASP A 111 10.69 -13.66 -13.47
CA ASP A 111 9.70 -12.59 -13.41
C ASP A 111 8.55 -12.95 -12.47
N TRP A 112 8.08 -14.21 -12.52
CA TRP A 112 7.08 -14.73 -11.61
C TRP A 112 7.54 -14.61 -10.15
N LEU A 113 8.70 -15.16 -9.82
CA LEU A 113 9.24 -15.16 -8.46
C LEU A 113 9.45 -13.73 -7.96
N ARG A 114 10.02 -12.84 -8.80
CA ARG A 114 10.19 -11.43 -8.44
C ARG A 114 8.86 -10.73 -8.13
N MET A 115 7.81 -11.01 -8.91
CA MET A 115 6.48 -10.45 -8.68
C MET A 115 5.92 -10.89 -7.33
N ILE A 116 6.05 -12.18 -7.02
CA ILE A 116 5.61 -12.75 -5.74
C ILE A 116 6.47 -12.22 -4.58
N ASP A 117 7.80 -12.16 -4.74
CA ASP A 117 8.70 -11.71 -3.68
C ASP A 117 8.43 -10.26 -3.27
N VAL A 118 8.22 -9.37 -4.24
CA VAL A 118 7.97 -7.96 -3.90
C VAL A 118 6.53 -7.75 -3.43
N ASN A 119 5.53 -8.21 -4.21
CA ASN A 119 4.14 -7.84 -3.98
C ASN A 119 3.49 -8.62 -2.84
N LEU A 120 3.82 -9.90 -2.67
CA LEU A 120 3.22 -10.77 -1.66
C LEU A 120 4.15 -10.99 -0.47
N ASN A 121 5.33 -11.57 -0.71
CA ASN A 121 6.27 -11.86 0.37
C ASN A 121 6.68 -10.59 1.10
N GLY A 122 7.00 -9.51 0.37
CA GLY A 122 7.34 -8.21 0.95
C GLY A 122 6.21 -7.63 1.81
N THR A 123 4.95 -7.71 1.34
CA THR A 123 3.78 -7.32 2.14
C THR A 123 3.69 -8.14 3.43
N PHE A 124 3.90 -9.46 3.35
CA PHE A 124 3.87 -10.34 4.52
C PHE A 124 5.04 -10.11 5.47
N TRP A 125 6.27 -9.93 4.94
CA TRP A 125 7.46 -9.66 5.77
C TRP A 125 7.29 -8.37 6.57
N CYS A 126 6.81 -7.31 5.94
CA CYS A 126 6.52 -6.05 6.64
C CYS A 126 5.39 -6.23 7.65
N ALA A 127 4.27 -6.84 7.27
CA ALA A 127 3.16 -7.09 8.19
C ALA A 127 3.62 -7.88 9.42
N ARG A 128 4.41 -8.94 9.24
CA ARG A 128 4.96 -9.76 10.32
C ARG A 128 5.93 -8.97 11.22
N ALA A 129 6.86 -8.21 10.61
CA ALA A 129 7.88 -7.47 11.34
C ALA A 129 7.27 -6.38 12.24
N PHE A 130 6.42 -5.54 11.69
CA PHE A 130 5.77 -4.45 12.43
C PHE A 130 4.58 -4.95 13.25
N GLY A 131 3.82 -5.92 12.73
CA GLY A 131 2.64 -6.48 13.39
C GLY A 131 2.92 -7.13 14.74
N ARG A 132 4.09 -7.78 14.94
CA ARG A 132 4.45 -8.34 16.25
C ARG A 132 4.57 -7.27 17.34
N HIS A 133 5.08 -6.06 17.03
CA HIS A 133 5.13 -4.95 17.97
C HIS A 133 3.73 -4.37 18.20
N MET A 134 2.90 -4.27 17.16
CA MET A 134 1.49 -3.85 17.30
C MET A 134 0.69 -4.81 18.16
N LEU A 135 0.87 -6.13 17.98
CA LEU A 135 0.22 -7.15 18.80
C LEU A 135 0.66 -7.10 20.27
N ALA A 136 1.96 -6.90 20.53
CA ALA A 136 2.48 -6.72 21.88
C ALA A 136 1.88 -5.48 22.57
N ALA A 137 1.67 -4.40 21.81
CA ALA A 137 1.05 -3.17 22.26
C ALA A 137 -0.49 -3.22 22.26
N LYS A 138 -1.10 -4.29 21.72
CA LYS A 138 -2.56 -4.43 21.50
C LYS A 138 -3.17 -3.26 20.75
N ARG A 139 -2.45 -2.72 19.78
CA ARG A 139 -2.81 -1.53 19.01
C ARG A 139 -2.11 -1.52 17.66
N GLY A 140 -2.87 -1.43 16.57
CA GLY A 140 -2.29 -1.27 15.25
C GLY A 140 -3.32 -1.18 14.13
N ALA A 141 -2.91 -0.57 13.03
CA ALA A 141 -3.66 -0.53 11.77
C ALA A 141 -2.73 -0.81 10.60
N ILE A 142 -3.02 -1.85 9.84
CA ILE A 142 -2.29 -2.21 8.63
C ILE A 142 -3.19 -1.98 7.41
N VAL A 143 -2.70 -1.25 6.43
CA VAL A 143 -3.37 -1.01 5.15
C VAL A 143 -2.50 -1.54 4.02
N ASN A 144 -2.98 -2.56 3.33
CA ASN A 144 -2.29 -3.17 2.19
C ASN A 144 -2.74 -2.53 0.87
N LEU A 145 -1.82 -2.22 -0.03
CA LEU A 145 -2.14 -1.84 -1.41
C LEU A 145 -2.40 -3.11 -2.22
N GLY A 146 -3.68 -3.48 -2.30
CA GLY A 146 -4.20 -4.45 -3.23
C GLY A 146 -4.24 -3.87 -4.66
N SER A 147 -5.24 -4.27 -5.41
CA SER A 147 -5.61 -3.75 -6.74
C SER A 147 -6.97 -4.32 -7.13
N MET A 148 -7.74 -3.63 -7.98
CA MET A 148 -8.87 -4.26 -8.66
C MET A 148 -8.48 -5.56 -9.37
N SER A 149 -7.22 -5.65 -9.82
CA SER A 149 -6.63 -6.83 -10.45
C SER A 149 -6.59 -8.08 -9.53
N GLY A 150 -6.77 -7.90 -8.22
CA GLY A 150 -6.98 -9.00 -7.29
C GLY A 150 -8.41 -9.55 -7.29
N ASN A 151 -9.36 -8.82 -7.88
CA ASN A 151 -10.78 -9.19 -7.98
C ASN A 151 -11.15 -9.69 -9.38
N ILE A 152 -10.42 -9.27 -10.42
CA ILE A 152 -10.72 -9.53 -11.83
C ILE A 152 -9.48 -10.00 -12.60
N ALA A 153 -9.69 -10.57 -13.77
CA ALA A 153 -8.65 -10.68 -14.80
C ALA A 153 -8.73 -9.45 -15.71
N ASN A 154 -7.63 -8.69 -15.77
CA ASN A 154 -7.57 -7.47 -16.57
C ASN A 154 -7.62 -7.74 -18.08
N ARG A 155 -8.18 -6.78 -18.81
CA ARG A 155 -8.17 -6.74 -20.28
C ARG A 155 -7.90 -5.31 -20.76
N PRO A 156 -7.35 -5.06 -21.97
CA PRO A 156 -6.98 -6.09 -22.97
C PRO A 156 -5.63 -6.78 -22.66
N GLN A 157 -4.82 -6.25 -21.73
CA GLN A 157 -3.48 -6.78 -21.46
C GLN A 157 -3.50 -8.01 -20.56
N PRO A 158 -2.73 -9.07 -20.89
CA PRO A 158 -2.45 -10.15 -19.95
C PRO A 158 -1.49 -9.67 -18.86
N GLN A 159 -1.75 -10.07 -17.60
CA GLN A 159 -0.89 -9.74 -16.46
C GLN A 159 -1.07 -10.75 -15.31
N THR A 160 -1.01 -12.03 -15.63
CA THR A 160 -1.34 -13.13 -14.73
C THR A 160 -0.58 -13.08 -13.41
N ALA A 161 0.75 -12.88 -13.43
CA ALA A 161 1.56 -12.83 -12.21
C ALA A 161 1.14 -11.68 -11.28
N TYR A 162 0.85 -10.50 -11.85
CA TYR A 162 0.36 -9.37 -11.08
C TYR A 162 -1.02 -9.65 -10.46
N ASN A 163 -1.98 -10.14 -11.25
CA ASN A 163 -3.32 -10.46 -10.78
C ASN A 163 -3.27 -11.46 -9.61
N VAL A 164 -2.50 -12.53 -9.76
CA VAL A 164 -2.32 -13.55 -8.72
C VAL A 164 -1.69 -12.94 -7.47
N SER A 165 -0.64 -12.12 -7.61
CA SER A 165 0.00 -11.47 -6.46
C SER A 165 -0.97 -10.58 -5.69
N LYS A 166 -1.83 -9.82 -6.38
CA LYS A 166 -2.81 -8.92 -5.76
C LYS A 166 -4.01 -9.66 -5.16
N ALA A 167 -4.46 -10.74 -5.78
CA ALA A 167 -5.46 -11.63 -5.19
C ALA A 167 -4.93 -12.28 -3.89
N ALA A 168 -3.66 -12.70 -3.90
CA ALA A 168 -3.01 -13.22 -2.70
C ALA A 168 -2.89 -12.17 -1.58
N VAL A 169 -2.58 -10.90 -1.90
CA VAL A 169 -2.59 -9.79 -0.92
C VAL A 169 -3.99 -9.58 -0.33
N HIS A 170 -5.06 -9.68 -1.14
CA HIS A 170 -6.44 -9.60 -0.62
C HIS A 170 -6.73 -10.73 0.38
N HIS A 171 -6.32 -11.96 0.06
CA HIS A 171 -6.54 -13.08 0.97
C HIS A 171 -5.65 -13.00 2.21
N LEU A 172 -4.38 -12.60 2.06
CA LEU A 172 -3.47 -12.32 3.18
C LEU A 172 -4.08 -11.29 4.14
N THR A 173 -4.69 -10.24 3.61
CA THR A 173 -5.39 -9.20 4.41
C THR A 173 -6.48 -9.82 5.30
N ARG A 174 -7.31 -10.71 4.74
CA ARG A 174 -8.37 -11.41 5.49
C ARG A 174 -7.80 -12.36 6.54
N SER A 175 -6.76 -13.12 6.18
CA SER A 175 -6.12 -14.07 7.09
C SER A 175 -5.53 -13.35 8.31
N LEU A 176 -4.71 -12.31 8.08
CA LEU A 176 -4.12 -11.55 9.17
C LEU A 176 -5.17 -10.80 9.99
N ALA A 177 -6.24 -10.31 9.37
CA ALA A 177 -7.34 -9.68 10.09
C ALA A 177 -8.02 -10.65 11.04
N GLY A 178 -8.29 -11.89 10.60
CA GLY A 178 -8.90 -12.92 11.43
C GLY A 178 -8.01 -13.34 12.61
N GLU A 179 -6.71 -13.45 12.39
CA GLU A 179 -5.76 -13.86 13.43
C GLU A 179 -5.49 -12.75 14.46
N TRP A 180 -5.43 -11.47 14.01
CA TRP A 180 -4.90 -10.38 14.83
C TRP A 180 -5.95 -9.45 15.45
N ALA A 181 -7.21 -9.57 15.03
CA ALA A 181 -8.29 -8.73 15.54
C ALA A 181 -8.42 -8.78 17.07
N ALA A 182 -8.38 -9.97 17.67
CA ALA A 182 -8.42 -10.15 19.12
C ALA A 182 -7.18 -9.54 19.83
N GLY A 183 -6.07 -9.40 19.10
CA GLY A 183 -4.84 -8.72 19.55
C GLY A 183 -4.87 -7.20 19.37
N GLY A 184 -6.01 -6.61 18.95
CA GLY A 184 -6.15 -5.16 18.79
C GLY A 184 -5.52 -4.60 17.51
N VAL A 185 -5.22 -5.44 16.53
CA VAL A 185 -4.64 -5.03 15.25
C VAL A 185 -5.66 -5.19 14.12
N ARG A 186 -5.97 -4.12 13.41
CA ARG A 186 -6.83 -4.12 12.23
C ARG A 186 -5.98 -4.26 10.98
N VAL A 187 -6.42 -5.08 10.03
CA VAL A 187 -5.75 -5.27 8.74
C VAL A 187 -6.78 -5.13 7.63
N ASN A 188 -6.60 -4.13 6.77
CA ASN A 188 -7.48 -3.88 5.62
C ASN A 188 -6.64 -3.67 4.36
N ALA A 189 -7.31 -3.65 3.21
CA ALA A 189 -6.67 -3.29 1.95
C ALA A 189 -7.50 -2.27 1.17
N VAL A 190 -6.83 -1.46 0.36
CA VAL A 190 -7.45 -0.71 -0.73
C VAL A 190 -7.18 -1.44 -2.04
N ALA A 191 -8.14 -1.41 -2.95
CA ALA A 191 -8.06 -2.03 -4.28
C ALA A 191 -8.26 -0.95 -5.36
N PRO A 192 -7.17 -0.20 -5.73
CA PRO A 192 -7.25 0.83 -6.75
C PRO A 192 -7.45 0.25 -8.16
N THR A 193 -8.08 1.03 -9.04
CA THR A 193 -8.07 0.87 -10.49
C THR A 193 -6.80 1.45 -11.12
N TYR A 194 -6.86 1.82 -12.39
CA TYR A 194 -5.80 2.56 -13.07
C TYR A 194 -5.68 3.97 -12.49
N ILE A 195 -4.53 4.24 -11.87
CA ILE A 195 -4.21 5.52 -11.23
C ILE A 195 -3.17 6.26 -12.08
N GLU A 196 -3.32 7.57 -12.25
CA GLU A 196 -2.40 8.42 -13.01
C GLU A 196 -1.03 8.50 -12.33
N THR A 197 -0.25 7.47 -12.53
CA THR A 197 1.12 7.33 -12.00
C THR A 197 2.11 7.06 -13.14
N PRO A 198 3.41 7.32 -12.95
CA PRO A 198 4.42 6.95 -13.95
C PRO A 198 4.39 5.47 -14.35
N MET A 199 3.96 4.58 -13.46
CA MET A 199 3.79 3.16 -13.74
C MET A 199 2.72 2.91 -14.82
N VAL A 200 1.73 3.79 -14.96
CA VAL A 200 0.65 3.67 -15.94
C VAL A 200 0.90 4.56 -17.14
N THR A 201 1.25 5.85 -16.91
CA THR A 201 1.27 6.87 -17.97
C THR A 201 2.56 6.89 -18.80
N LYS A 202 3.70 6.41 -18.26
CA LYS A 202 4.99 6.40 -18.96
C LYS A 202 5.25 5.15 -19.80
N ILE A 203 4.35 4.17 -19.78
CA ILE A 203 4.47 2.95 -20.57
C ILE A 203 3.82 3.18 -21.91
N GLU A 204 4.61 3.18 -22.99
CA GLU A 204 4.13 3.44 -24.34
C GLU A 204 3.00 2.48 -24.76
N ALA A 205 3.12 1.20 -24.45
CA ALA A 205 2.10 0.19 -24.71
C ALA A 205 0.75 0.48 -24.02
N ASN A 206 0.69 1.36 -23.03
CA ASN A 206 -0.56 1.74 -22.38
C ASN A 206 -1.30 2.84 -23.17
N ARG A 207 -0.64 3.53 -24.10
CA ARG A 207 -1.27 4.61 -24.86
C ARG A 207 -2.55 4.15 -25.57
N ASP A 208 -2.48 2.98 -26.21
CA ASP A 208 -3.63 2.40 -26.92
C ASP A 208 -4.64 1.69 -25.96
N ARG A 209 -4.19 1.34 -24.76
CA ARG A 209 -5.02 0.67 -23.76
C ARG A 209 -5.87 1.66 -22.94
N ILE A 210 -5.37 2.86 -22.70
CA ILE A 210 -6.06 3.88 -21.88
C ILE A 210 -7.48 4.14 -22.38
N PRO A 211 -7.77 4.36 -23.67
CA PRO A 211 -9.14 4.54 -24.14
C PRO A 211 -10.07 3.35 -23.82
N ILE A 212 -9.53 2.11 -23.91
CA ILE A 212 -10.29 0.90 -23.60
C ILE A 212 -10.63 0.86 -22.10
N TRP A 213 -9.62 1.14 -21.24
CA TRP A 213 -9.84 1.18 -19.79
C TRP A 213 -10.85 2.24 -19.37
N LEU A 214 -10.79 3.43 -20.00
CA LEU A 214 -11.72 4.52 -19.71
C LEU A 214 -13.15 4.16 -20.14
N ASN A 215 -13.31 3.49 -21.29
CA ASN A 215 -14.62 3.01 -21.75
C ASN A 215 -15.22 1.96 -20.80
N ASP A 216 -14.39 1.13 -20.19
CA ASP A 216 -14.80 0.11 -19.22
C ASP A 216 -14.98 0.66 -17.80
N THR A 217 -14.63 1.94 -17.56
CA THR A 217 -14.72 2.58 -16.25
C THR A 217 -15.99 3.42 -16.16
N PRO A 218 -16.95 3.13 -15.25
CA PRO A 218 -18.21 3.89 -15.13
C PRO A 218 -18.03 5.41 -14.97
N MET A 219 -17.02 5.86 -14.19
CA MET A 219 -16.73 7.29 -14.03
C MET A 219 -15.94 7.89 -15.21
N GLY A 220 -15.55 7.10 -16.22
CA GLY A 220 -14.92 7.56 -17.47
C GLY A 220 -13.54 8.19 -17.29
N ARG A 221 -12.85 7.95 -16.19
CA ARG A 221 -11.53 8.53 -15.91
C ARG A 221 -10.64 7.58 -15.11
N MET A 222 -9.34 7.80 -15.16
CA MET A 222 -8.41 7.22 -14.20
C MET A 222 -8.55 7.91 -12.83
N GLY A 223 -8.13 7.21 -11.77
CA GLY A 223 -8.02 7.80 -10.45
C GLY A 223 -6.75 8.63 -10.29
N GLN A 224 -6.75 9.50 -9.28
CA GLN A 224 -5.59 10.25 -8.84
C GLN A 224 -4.96 9.59 -7.60
N PRO A 225 -3.63 9.68 -7.39
CA PRO A 225 -2.96 9.12 -6.21
C PRO A 225 -3.58 9.58 -4.88
N GLU A 226 -4.04 10.82 -4.80
CA GLU A 226 -4.66 11.43 -3.62
C GLU A 226 -6.00 10.77 -3.26
N GLU A 227 -6.73 10.27 -4.25
CA GLU A 227 -8.01 9.56 -4.01
C GLU A 227 -7.76 8.23 -3.31
N VAL A 228 -6.66 7.55 -3.65
CA VAL A 228 -6.24 6.33 -2.95
C VAL A 228 -5.72 6.65 -1.55
N ALA A 229 -4.90 7.68 -1.41
CA ALA A 229 -4.34 8.11 -0.13
C ALA A 229 -5.42 8.50 0.88
N SER A 230 -6.54 9.10 0.43
CA SER A 230 -7.69 9.44 1.27
C SER A 230 -8.34 8.19 1.86
N ALA A 231 -8.50 7.12 1.07
CA ALA A 231 -9.03 5.85 1.55
C ALA A 231 -8.03 5.15 2.53
N VAL A 232 -6.73 5.25 2.25
CA VAL A 232 -5.67 4.76 3.15
C VAL A 232 -5.72 5.49 4.49
N LEU A 233 -5.83 6.82 4.51
CA LEU A 233 -5.96 7.62 5.73
C LEU A 233 -7.19 7.19 6.53
N PHE A 234 -8.35 7.01 5.89
CA PHE A 234 -9.55 6.51 6.56
C PHE A 234 -9.30 5.15 7.23
N LEU A 235 -8.72 4.18 6.51
CA LEU A 235 -8.47 2.84 7.02
C LEU A 235 -7.39 2.80 8.12
N ALA A 236 -6.42 3.70 8.08
CA ALA A 236 -5.38 3.85 9.09
C ALA A 236 -5.88 4.50 10.39
N SER A 237 -6.94 5.31 10.31
CA SER A 237 -7.42 6.16 11.39
C SER A 237 -8.47 5.48 12.29
N PRO A 238 -8.77 6.06 13.48
CA PRO A 238 -9.89 5.65 14.32
C PRO A 238 -11.27 5.71 13.65
N ALA A 239 -11.43 6.47 12.56
CA ALA A 239 -12.69 6.56 11.79
C ALA A 239 -13.14 5.20 11.24
N SER A 240 -12.20 4.26 11.06
CA SER A 240 -12.48 2.89 10.60
C SER A 240 -12.31 1.84 11.72
N SER A 241 -12.50 2.21 12.99
CA SER A 241 -12.23 1.34 14.16
C SER A 241 -12.98 0.01 14.17
N LEU A 242 -14.11 -0.11 13.47
CA LEU A 242 -14.88 -1.36 13.34
C LEU A 242 -14.54 -2.15 12.07
N MET A 243 -13.55 -1.69 11.27
CA MET A 243 -13.22 -2.32 9.99
C MET A 243 -11.92 -3.14 10.12
N THR A 244 -12.02 -4.44 9.85
CA THR A 244 -10.87 -5.34 9.66
C THR A 244 -11.22 -6.41 8.63
N GLY A 245 -10.27 -6.84 7.80
CA GLY A 245 -10.48 -7.80 6.72
C GLY A 245 -11.15 -7.22 5.46
N ALA A 246 -11.43 -5.92 5.43
CA ALA A 246 -12.08 -5.29 4.28
C ALA A 246 -11.09 -5.09 3.11
N ILE A 247 -11.61 -5.30 1.90
CA ILE A 247 -10.96 -4.90 0.65
C ILE A 247 -11.81 -3.76 0.07
N VAL A 248 -11.32 -2.53 0.19
CA VAL A 248 -12.07 -1.33 -0.21
C VAL A 248 -11.69 -0.96 -1.64
N ASN A 249 -12.63 -1.09 -2.55
CA ASN A 249 -12.44 -0.69 -3.95
C ASN A 249 -12.35 0.84 -4.05
N VAL A 250 -11.29 1.32 -4.71
CA VAL A 250 -11.07 2.73 -5.08
C VAL A 250 -10.88 2.73 -6.59
N ASP A 251 -11.93 2.40 -7.31
CA ASP A 251 -11.83 1.88 -8.67
C ASP A 251 -12.73 2.59 -9.70
N ALA A 252 -13.31 3.72 -9.35
CA ALA A 252 -14.21 4.49 -10.24
C ALA A 252 -15.36 3.64 -10.81
N GLY A 253 -15.73 2.56 -10.08
CA GLY A 253 -16.78 1.62 -10.47
C GLY A 253 -16.31 0.52 -11.43
N PHE A 254 -15.01 0.38 -11.72
CA PHE A 254 -14.50 -0.58 -12.71
C PHE A 254 -14.93 -2.03 -12.46
N THR A 255 -15.16 -2.43 -11.21
CA THR A 255 -15.50 -3.81 -10.83
C THR A 255 -16.97 -4.01 -10.47
N VAL A 256 -17.88 -3.13 -10.87
CA VAL A 256 -19.31 -3.26 -10.53
C VAL A 256 -20.11 -4.14 -11.50
N TRP A 257 -19.52 -4.55 -12.64
CA TRP A 257 -20.09 -5.49 -13.62
C TRP A 257 -19.09 -6.54 -14.05
#